data_0459618e7268f0be41f0dd1e5d90a281
#
_entry.id   0459618e7268f0be41f0dd1e5d90a281
#
_cell.length_a   1.000
_cell.length_b   1.000
_cell.length_c   1.000
_cell.angle_alpha   90.00
_cell.angle_beta   90.00
_cell.angle_gamma   90.00
#
_symmetry.space_group_name_H-M   'P 1'
#
loop_
_entity.id
_entity.type
_entity.pdbx_description
1 polymer ?
#
loop_
_entity_poly.entity_id
_entity_poly.type
_entity_poly.pdbx_seq_one_letter_code
_entity_poly.pdbx_strand_id
1 'polypeptide(L)'
;MCKVAFNRLYISKIAKNKCLKSLACLDIFSYLCTMKKDEIIVLLKEQLQLANEQLQQANATVSSLTTQVNELIERIKSLEELLVQKGIAIDKANRQNKALGKLVSGKKSERQEKNLQDSMTQEEFDRKKKEQAEKRKERKNNGAKRDMHYEMEEKHVTVNPDMDAELLKMLRIYGTRTCVRYSMEPIKFIKTVYHINTYTDGNVLYPGKTPPALLLNSSYTSSFAAGLLQLRYIYSMPVERIVKYFADSGFTLRKATANKLIARSADVLENIYRAVCQTVLQQDYVTADETYHKVLLTRVKPTDNGSKKGYLWAVSAPKLGLVFFVYEDGSRSEQVILDVFSDYKGTVQSDAYAPYRKLESDAYPDIMRIACLQHVKRNFIDCGKDDRDAQEAAGIINRFYQKDKKHKVGVNGWTVEKHLAYRQSYAPDILQDLLEKLEELSSRKDLLPKSPLAQAVGYALNEYNAICDIFKRGDTALDNNYIERIQRYISLSLSLIHI
;
A
#
# COMPACT_ATOMS: atom_id res chain seq x y z
N MET A 1 -6.86 -73.95 4.49
CA MET A 1 -5.99 -73.20 3.53
C MET A 1 -6.68 -72.02 2.81
N CYS A 2 -7.97 -71.91 2.67
CA CYS A 2 -8.63 -70.75 1.99
C CYS A 2 -8.69 -69.43 2.78
N LYS A 3 -8.57 -69.42 4.10
CA LYS A 3 -8.59 -68.15 4.91
C LYS A 3 -7.28 -67.36 4.87
N VAL A 4 -6.16 -68.03 4.59
CA VAL A 4 -4.83 -67.34 4.49
C VAL A 4 -4.64 -66.66 3.12
N ALA A 5 -5.27 -67.20 2.07
CA ALA A 5 -5.22 -66.63 0.72
C ALA A 5 -6.07 -65.34 0.59
N PHE A 6 -7.22 -65.26 1.29
CA PHE A 6 -8.09 -64.07 1.27
C PHE A 6 -7.47 -62.87 1.99
N ASN A 7 -6.75 -63.10 3.08
CA ASN A 7 -6.03 -62.02 3.77
C ASN A 7 -4.86 -61.45 2.96
N ARG A 8 -4.13 -62.26 2.17
CA ARG A 8 -3.04 -61.79 1.33
C ARG A 8 -3.52 -60.88 0.16
N LEU A 9 -4.67 -61.17 -0.43
CA LEU A 9 -5.27 -60.38 -1.51
C LEU A 9 -5.84 -59.04 -1.03
N TYR A 10 -6.38 -59.00 0.18
CA TYR A 10 -6.91 -57.75 0.78
C TYR A 10 -5.78 -56.83 1.21
N ILE A 11 -4.70 -57.39 1.74
CA ILE A 11 -3.49 -56.66 2.15
C ILE A 11 -2.76 -56.08 0.93
N SER A 12 -2.71 -56.77 -0.21
CA SER A 12 -2.09 -56.23 -1.43
C SER A 12 -2.86 -55.07 -2.06
N LYS A 13 -4.17 -54.96 -1.84
CA LYS A 13 -5.00 -53.83 -2.27
C LYS A 13 -4.84 -52.58 -1.39
N ILE A 14 -4.64 -52.75 -0.08
CA ILE A 14 -4.43 -51.67 0.87
C ILE A 14 -3.02 -51.07 0.72
N ALA A 15 -2.01 -51.88 0.43
CA ALA A 15 -0.64 -51.46 0.23
C ALA A 15 -0.42 -50.64 -1.05
N LYS A 16 -1.40 -50.59 -1.96
CA LYS A 16 -1.35 -49.73 -3.17
C LYS A 16 -1.85 -48.29 -2.94
N ASN A 17 -2.44 -47.99 -1.80
CA ASN A 17 -2.87 -46.65 -1.46
C ASN A 17 -1.69 -45.83 -0.91
N LYS A 18 -1.41 -44.69 -1.51
CA LYS A 18 -0.24 -43.80 -1.28
C LYS A 18 -0.03 -43.33 0.17
N CYS A 19 -0.94 -43.66 1.11
CA CYS A 19 -0.86 -43.23 2.51
C CYS A 19 -0.04 -44.14 3.45
N LEU A 20 0.42 -45.30 3.02
CA LEU A 20 1.13 -46.28 3.86
C LEU A 20 2.66 -46.35 3.65
N LYS A 21 3.28 -45.22 3.26
CA LYS A 21 4.73 -45.14 3.00
C LYS A 21 5.57 -44.65 4.19
N SER A 22 5.06 -44.55 5.41
CA SER A 22 5.93 -44.30 6.57
C SER A 22 6.36 -45.60 7.21
N LEU A 23 7.63 -45.79 7.48
CA LEU A 23 8.22 -46.94 8.19
C LEU A 23 7.47 -47.27 9.49
N ALA A 24 6.95 -46.27 10.20
CA ALA A 24 6.18 -46.43 11.43
C ALA A 24 4.88 -47.24 11.26
N CYS A 25 4.21 -47.20 10.08
CA CYS A 25 3.02 -47.98 9.83
C CYS A 25 3.32 -49.45 9.57
N LEU A 26 4.50 -49.79 9.05
CA LEU A 26 4.94 -51.17 8.80
C LEU A 26 5.29 -51.87 10.10
N ASP A 27 5.91 -51.20 11.05
CA ASP A 27 6.25 -51.74 12.36
C ASP A 27 5.00 -52.01 13.21
N ILE A 28 4.03 -51.09 13.23
CA ILE A 28 2.74 -51.30 13.91
C ILE A 28 1.96 -52.44 13.29
N PHE A 29 1.97 -52.56 11.97
CA PHE A 29 1.27 -53.65 11.27
C PHE A 29 1.90 -55.04 11.54
N SER A 30 3.23 -55.12 11.59
CA SER A 30 3.97 -56.34 11.96
C SER A 30 3.68 -56.75 13.40
N TYR A 31 3.60 -55.80 14.32
CA TYR A 31 3.28 -56.02 15.72
C TYR A 31 1.84 -56.53 15.90
N LEU A 32 0.86 -55.94 15.22
CA LEU A 32 -0.56 -56.38 15.25
C LEU A 32 -0.78 -57.78 14.65
N CYS A 33 0.05 -58.22 13.71
CA CYS A 33 -0.04 -59.58 13.14
C CYS A 33 0.44 -60.71 14.07
N THR A 34 1.19 -60.37 15.13
CA THR A 34 1.71 -61.31 16.11
C THR A 34 0.85 -61.45 17.38
N MET A 35 -0.11 -60.53 17.59
CA MET A 35 -0.97 -60.49 18.77
C MET A 35 -2.15 -61.47 18.66
N LYS A 36 -2.61 -62.00 19.79
CA LYS A 36 -3.85 -62.79 19.90
C LYS A 36 -5.06 -61.89 19.70
N LYS A 37 -6.14 -62.42 19.16
CA LYS A 37 -7.40 -61.68 18.87
C LYS A 37 -7.90 -60.86 20.06
N ASP A 38 -7.82 -61.43 21.25
CA ASP A 38 -8.36 -60.82 22.47
C ASP A 38 -7.49 -59.56 22.87
N GLU A 39 -6.20 -59.64 22.68
CA GLU A 39 -5.26 -58.50 22.92
C GLU A 39 -5.49 -57.36 21.94
N ILE A 40 -5.77 -57.63 20.67
CA ILE A 40 -6.14 -56.64 19.66
C ILE A 40 -7.47 -55.95 20.01
N ILE A 41 -8.45 -56.71 20.51
CA ILE A 41 -9.75 -56.17 20.93
C ILE A 41 -9.60 -55.25 22.13
N VAL A 42 -8.73 -55.55 23.09
CA VAL A 42 -8.43 -54.68 24.24
C VAL A 42 -7.79 -53.40 23.76
N LEU A 43 -6.77 -53.48 22.94
CA LEU A 43 -6.05 -52.32 22.40
C LEU A 43 -6.95 -51.38 21.57
N LEU A 44 -7.85 -51.94 20.76
CA LEU A 44 -8.83 -51.16 20.00
C LEU A 44 -9.88 -50.50 20.90
N LYS A 45 -10.28 -51.15 22.01
CA LYS A 45 -11.18 -50.52 22.97
C LYS A 45 -10.52 -49.35 23.70
N GLU A 46 -9.26 -49.49 24.10
CA GLU A 46 -8.48 -48.39 24.73
C GLU A 46 -8.31 -47.21 23.77
N GLN A 47 -7.97 -47.50 22.50
CA GLN A 47 -7.87 -46.45 21.48
C GLN A 47 -9.21 -45.76 21.21
N LEU A 48 -10.31 -46.49 21.18
CA LEU A 48 -11.64 -45.92 21.03
C LEU A 48 -12.04 -45.06 22.21
N GLN A 49 -11.70 -45.51 23.44
CA GLN A 49 -11.96 -44.72 24.64
C GLN A 49 -11.17 -43.41 24.62
N LEU A 50 -9.86 -43.42 24.29
CA LEU A 50 -9.02 -42.25 24.18
C LEU A 50 -9.54 -41.29 23.10
N ALA A 51 -9.96 -41.82 21.95
CA ALA A 51 -10.55 -41.01 20.88
C ALA A 51 -11.87 -40.35 21.30
N ASN A 52 -12.71 -41.04 22.07
CA ASN A 52 -13.94 -40.48 22.62
C ASN A 52 -13.67 -39.38 23.65
N GLU A 53 -12.65 -39.53 24.50
CA GLU A 53 -12.24 -38.51 25.46
C GLU A 53 -11.71 -37.25 24.75
N GLN A 54 -10.89 -37.45 23.72
CA GLN A 54 -10.41 -36.34 22.87
C GLN A 54 -11.56 -35.60 22.15
N LEU A 55 -12.55 -36.37 21.65
CA LEU A 55 -13.74 -35.80 21.02
C LEU A 55 -14.59 -34.98 22.00
N GLN A 56 -14.76 -35.48 23.23
CA GLN A 56 -15.46 -34.74 24.29
C GLN A 56 -14.72 -33.42 24.64
N GLN A 57 -13.40 -33.45 24.77
CA GLN A 57 -12.60 -32.26 25.02
C GLN A 57 -12.70 -31.23 23.85
N ALA A 58 -12.64 -31.74 22.62
CA ALA A 58 -12.81 -30.88 21.43
C ALA A 58 -14.20 -30.25 21.40
N ASN A 59 -15.25 -30.98 21.68
CA ASN A 59 -16.62 -30.48 21.74
C ASN A 59 -16.82 -29.43 22.85
N ALA A 60 -16.21 -29.65 24.03
CA ALA A 60 -16.22 -28.66 25.11
C ALA A 60 -15.51 -27.36 24.70
N THR A 61 -14.37 -27.46 23.99
CA THR A 61 -13.63 -26.32 23.49
C THR A 61 -14.45 -25.55 22.43
N VAL A 62 -15.09 -26.25 21.49
CA VAL A 62 -15.99 -25.68 20.49
C VAL A 62 -17.16 -24.94 21.15
N SER A 63 -17.79 -25.55 22.17
CA SER A 63 -18.86 -24.89 22.92
C SER A 63 -18.40 -23.60 23.60
N SER A 64 -17.24 -23.62 24.25
CA SER A 64 -16.64 -22.42 24.88
C SER A 64 -16.35 -21.33 23.86
N LEU A 65 -15.74 -21.67 22.73
CA LEU A 65 -15.45 -20.74 21.64
C LEU A 65 -16.73 -20.13 21.04
N THR A 66 -17.79 -20.96 20.91
CA THR A 66 -19.09 -20.48 20.42
C THR A 66 -19.68 -19.43 21.37
N THR A 67 -19.58 -19.67 22.68
CA THR A 67 -20.03 -18.68 23.69
C THR A 67 -19.23 -17.37 23.57
N GLN A 68 -17.91 -17.44 23.47
CA GLN A 68 -17.06 -16.26 23.30
C GLN A 68 -17.36 -15.48 22.02
N VAL A 69 -17.63 -16.18 20.91
CA VAL A 69 -18.03 -15.55 19.65
C VAL A 69 -19.35 -14.80 19.80
N ASN A 70 -20.34 -15.41 20.48
CA ASN A 70 -21.62 -14.74 20.72
C ASN A 70 -21.48 -13.50 21.60
N GLU A 71 -20.66 -13.56 22.64
CA GLU A 71 -20.35 -12.38 23.48
C GLU A 71 -19.68 -11.25 22.68
N LEU A 72 -18.75 -11.61 21.81
CA LEU A 72 -18.09 -10.64 20.93
C LEU A 72 -19.08 -10.00 19.94
N ILE A 73 -20.01 -10.77 19.39
CA ILE A 73 -21.04 -10.25 18.49
C ILE A 73 -21.94 -9.23 19.21
N GLU A 74 -22.36 -9.53 20.44
CA GLU A 74 -23.16 -8.57 21.22
C GLU A 74 -22.37 -7.30 21.57
N ARG A 75 -21.08 -7.43 21.84
CA ARG A 75 -20.20 -6.30 22.09
C ARG A 75 -20.00 -5.43 20.85
N ILE A 76 -19.90 -6.05 19.67
CA ILE A 76 -19.84 -5.31 18.39
C ILE A 76 -21.13 -4.53 18.18
N LYS A 77 -22.30 -5.12 18.36
CA LYS A 77 -23.58 -4.40 18.23
C LYS A 77 -23.66 -3.20 19.15
N SER A 78 -23.27 -3.34 20.41
CA SER A 78 -23.29 -2.25 21.37
C SER A 78 -22.33 -1.11 21.00
N LEU A 79 -21.15 -1.44 20.42
CA LEU A 79 -20.20 -0.45 19.92
C LEU A 79 -20.71 0.27 18.67
N GLU A 80 -21.41 -0.42 17.77
CA GLU A 80 -22.03 0.17 16.59
C GLU A 80 -23.12 1.20 16.99
N GLU A 81 -23.96 0.87 17.96
CA GLU A 81 -24.95 1.80 18.51
C GLU A 81 -24.29 3.04 19.12
N LEU A 82 -23.20 2.85 19.88
CA LEU A 82 -22.44 3.95 20.48
C LEU A 82 -21.79 4.85 19.41
N LEU A 83 -21.30 4.28 18.33
CA LEU A 83 -20.72 5.01 17.20
C LEU A 83 -21.79 5.85 16.49
N VAL A 84 -23.01 5.31 16.31
CA VAL A 84 -24.13 6.06 15.72
C VAL A 84 -24.50 7.25 16.62
N GLN A 85 -24.61 7.05 17.94
CA GLN A 85 -24.93 8.12 18.89
C GLN A 85 -23.85 9.23 18.91
N LYS A 86 -22.54 8.83 18.90
CA LYS A 86 -21.45 9.80 18.82
C LYS A 86 -21.43 10.54 17.48
N GLY A 87 -21.73 9.87 16.37
CA GLY A 87 -21.88 10.49 15.06
C GLY A 87 -22.92 11.61 15.06
N ILE A 88 -24.11 11.35 15.65
CA ILE A 88 -25.18 12.34 15.79
C ILE A 88 -24.74 13.52 16.66
N ALA A 89 -24.03 13.28 17.75
CA ALA A 89 -23.51 14.34 18.63
C ALA A 89 -22.48 15.24 17.93
N ILE A 90 -21.57 14.65 17.14
CA ILE A 90 -20.57 15.38 16.34
C ILE A 90 -21.26 16.24 15.28
N ASP A 91 -22.27 15.71 14.59
CA ASP A 91 -23.03 16.46 13.59
C ASP A 91 -23.74 17.66 14.20
N LYS A 92 -24.28 17.50 15.42
CA LYS A 92 -24.92 18.60 16.18
C LYS A 92 -23.91 19.69 16.54
N ALA A 93 -22.72 19.30 17.03
CA ALA A 93 -21.63 20.23 17.37
C ALA A 93 -21.10 20.96 16.14
N ASN A 94 -20.97 20.29 15.00
CA ASN A 94 -20.51 20.89 13.74
C ASN A 94 -21.53 21.91 13.19
N ARG A 95 -22.84 21.64 13.33
CA ARG A 95 -23.91 22.63 12.97
C ARG A 95 -23.83 23.86 13.85
N GLN A 96 -23.60 23.71 15.16
CA GLN A 96 -23.44 24.83 16.10
C GLN A 96 -22.18 25.65 15.77
N ASN A 97 -21.04 25.00 15.50
CA ASN A 97 -19.81 25.68 15.10
C ASN A 97 -19.92 26.42 13.76
N LYS A 98 -20.69 25.86 12.81
CA LYS A 98 -20.97 26.52 11.52
C LYS A 98 -21.90 27.75 11.69
N ALA A 99 -22.84 27.70 12.63
CA ALA A 99 -23.68 28.84 12.98
C ALA A 99 -22.88 29.94 13.69
N LEU A 100 -22.00 29.58 14.63
CA LEU A 100 -21.07 30.52 15.29
C LEU A 100 -20.05 31.13 14.31
N GLY A 101 -19.50 30.34 13.39
CA GLY A 101 -18.63 30.85 12.34
C GLY A 101 -19.30 31.88 11.42
N LYS A 102 -20.58 31.74 11.14
CA LYS A 102 -21.36 32.73 10.38
C LYS A 102 -21.63 34.02 11.16
N LEU A 103 -21.70 33.97 12.49
CA LEU A 103 -21.85 35.13 13.36
C LEU A 103 -20.55 35.92 13.56
N VAL A 104 -19.39 35.23 13.56
CA VAL A 104 -18.07 35.83 13.80
C VAL A 104 -17.44 36.39 12.51
N SER A 105 -17.64 35.73 11.35
CA SER A 105 -17.20 36.23 10.06
C SER A 105 -18.24 37.14 9.44
N GLY A 106 -18.20 38.44 9.78
CA GLY A 106 -18.96 39.48 9.12
C GLY A 106 -18.83 39.40 7.60
N LYS A 107 -19.91 39.69 6.92
CA LYS A 107 -20.10 39.66 5.46
C LYS A 107 -18.85 40.14 4.70
N LYS A 108 -18.18 39.24 3.97
CA LYS A 108 -17.23 39.58 2.92
C LYS A 108 -17.50 38.77 1.67
N SER A 109 -17.81 39.55 0.60
CA SER A 109 -17.56 39.28 -0.82
C SER A 109 -18.64 38.67 -1.69
N GLU A 110 -18.67 39.17 -2.88
CA GLU A 110 -19.46 39.00 -4.12
C GLU A 110 -19.79 37.57 -4.59
N ARG A 111 -19.43 36.54 -3.84
CA ARG A 111 -19.82 35.13 -4.11
C ARG A 111 -21.20 34.73 -3.60
N GLN A 112 -21.93 35.65 -2.94
CA GLN A 112 -23.26 35.33 -2.38
C GLN A 112 -24.42 35.49 -3.38
N GLU A 113 -24.24 36.13 -4.53
CA GLU A 113 -25.32 36.25 -5.53
C GLU A 113 -25.58 34.98 -6.34
N LYS A 114 -24.61 34.03 -6.41
CA LYS A 114 -24.83 32.75 -7.10
C LYS A 114 -25.59 31.69 -6.30
N ASN A 115 -25.73 31.85 -4.99
CA ASN A 115 -26.43 30.88 -4.13
C ASN A 115 -27.93 31.15 -3.96
N LEU A 116 -28.47 32.22 -4.57
CA LEU A 116 -29.88 32.53 -4.55
C LEU A 116 -30.69 31.82 -5.66
N GLN A 117 -30.03 31.15 -6.60
CA GLN A 117 -30.69 30.36 -7.64
C GLN A 117 -30.90 28.88 -7.26
N ASP A 118 -30.46 28.42 -6.10
CA ASP A 118 -30.57 27.03 -5.66
C ASP A 118 -31.73 26.74 -4.69
N SER A 119 -32.73 27.61 -4.61
CA SER A 119 -34.00 27.26 -3.95
C SER A 119 -34.95 26.57 -4.92
N MET A 120 -34.53 25.42 -5.43
CA MET A 120 -35.47 24.51 -6.10
C MET A 120 -36.42 23.94 -5.04
N THR A 121 -37.72 24.01 -5.34
CA THR A 121 -38.74 23.37 -4.52
C THR A 121 -38.54 21.85 -4.54
N GLN A 122 -38.97 21.17 -3.47
CA GLN A 122 -38.84 19.70 -3.35
C GLN A 122 -39.49 18.98 -4.56
N GLU A 123 -40.56 19.56 -5.10
CA GLU A 123 -41.26 19.04 -6.28
C GLU A 123 -40.44 19.14 -7.58
N GLU A 124 -39.67 20.22 -7.77
CA GLU A 124 -38.77 20.36 -8.91
C GLU A 124 -37.58 19.41 -8.83
N PHE A 125 -37.07 19.15 -7.62
CA PHE A 125 -36.03 18.16 -7.39
C PHE A 125 -36.51 16.74 -7.69
N ASP A 126 -37.72 16.39 -7.25
CA ASP A 126 -38.31 15.06 -7.48
C ASP A 126 -38.68 14.87 -8.97
N ARG A 127 -39.12 15.93 -9.66
CA ARG A 127 -39.34 15.90 -11.11
C ARG A 127 -38.02 15.64 -11.89
N LYS A 128 -36.96 16.39 -11.57
CA LYS A 128 -35.66 16.17 -12.21
C LYS A 128 -35.06 14.77 -11.89
N LYS A 129 -35.34 14.25 -10.71
CA LYS A 129 -34.92 12.90 -10.30
C LYS A 129 -35.68 11.83 -11.08
N LYS A 130 -36.97 12.01 -11.36
CA LYS A 130 -37.77 11.13 -12.22
C LYS A 130 -37.29 11.18 -13.66
N GLU A 131 -37.09 12.37 -14.24
CA GLU A 131 -36.54 12.52 -15.61
C GLU A 131 -35.15 11.89 -15.76
N GLN A 132 -34.27 12.00 -14.78
CA GLN A 132 -32.99 11.34 -14.78
C GLN A 132 -33.11 9.81 -14.65
N ALA A 133 -34.12 9.32 -13.89
CA ALA A 133 -34.37 7.88 -13.78
C ALA A 133 -34.94 7.30 -15.07
N GLU A 134 -35.80 8.02 -15.77
CA GLU A 134 -36.33 7.64 -17.09
C GLU A 134 -35.21 7.63 -18.16
N LYS A 135 -34.42 8.69 -18.23
CA LYS A 135 -33.22 8.72 -19.10
C LYS A 135 -32.20 7.61 -18.80
N ARG A 136 -32.13 7.14 -17.55
CA ARG A 136 -31.31 5.95 -17.19
C ARG A 136 -31.94 4.64 -17.62
N LYS A 137 -33.28 4.52 -17.66
CA LYS A 137 -34.00 3.34 -18.16
C LYS A 137 -33.84 3.22 -19.68
N GLU A 138 -33.95 4.33 -20.42
CA GLU A 138 -33.72 4.36 -21.89
C GLU A 138 -32.26 4.00 -22.26
N ARG A 139 -31.27 4.40 -21.42
CA ARG A 139 -29.86 4.04 -21.63
C ARG A 139 -29.52 2.58 -21.36
N LYS A 140 -30.38 1.81 -20.67
CA LYS A 140 -30.12 0.39 -20.36
C LYS A 140 -30.32 -0.55 -21.54
N ASN A 141 -31.05 -0.15 -22.59
CA ASN A 141 -31.36 -0.99 -23.74
C ASN A 141 -30.33 -0.88 -24.89
N ASN A 142 -29.40 0.04 -24.84
CA ASN A 142 -28.27 0.02 -25.75
C ASN A 142 -27.14 -0.78 -25.10
N GLY A 143 -27.15 -2.10 -25.34
CA GLY A 143 -25.99 -2.93 -25.09
C GLY A 143 -24.78 -2.21 -25.66
N ALA A 144 -23.78 -1.91 -24.80
CA ALA A 144 -22.58 -1.22 -25.21
C ALA A 144 -21.98 -2.00 -26.38
N LYS A 145 -22.18 -1.52 -27.61
CA LYS A 145 -21.41 -2.00 -28.75
C LYS A 145 -19.95 -1.78 -28.35
N ARG A 146 -19.23 -2.87 -28.10
CA ARG A 146 -17.81 -2.86 -27.76
C ARG A 146 -16.94 -2.32 -28.89
N ASP A 147 -17.55 -2.11 -30.05
CA ASP A 147 -16.91 -1.55 -31.24
C ASP A 147 -17.26 -0.06 -31.32
N MET A 148 -16.47 0.75 -30.64
CA MET A 148 -16.40 2.15 -30.99
C MET A 148 -15.52 2.23 -32.26
N HIS A 149 -16.12 2.69 -33.35
CA HIS A 149 -15.47 2.82 -34.65
C HIS A 149 -14.33 3.84 -34.54
N TYR A 150 -13.13 3.34 -34.36
CA TYR A 150 -11.91 4.14 -34.50
C TYR A 150 -11.33 3.85 -35.88
N GLU A 151 -11.02 4.88 -36.61
CA GLU A 151 -10.12 4.79 -37.74
C GLU A 151 -8.69 4.55 -37.21
N MET A 152 -8.41 3.30 -36.86
CA MET A 152 -7.10 2.87 -36.38
C MET A 152 -6.49 1.92 -37.41
N GLU A 153 -5.15 1.93 -37.44
CA GLU A 153 -4.43 0.90 -38.19
C GLU A 153 -4.74 -0.47 -37.57
N GLU A 154 -5.37 -1.34 -38.37
CA GLU A 154 -5.66 -2.72 -37.95
C GLU A 154 -4.54 -3.65 -38.40
N LYS A 155 -4.00 -4.40 -37.45
CA LYS A 155 -3.04 -5.47 -37.73
C LYS A 155 -3.73 -6.81 -37.49
N HIS A 156 -3.94 -7.56 -38.58
CA HIS A 156 -4.53 -8.89 -38.50
C HIS A 156 -3.44 -9.95 -38.31
N VAL A 157 -3.62 -10.80 -37.31
CA VAL A 157 -2.69 -11.89 -36.97
C VAL A 157 -3.49 -13.19 -36.87
N THR A 158 -3.14 -14.18 -37.66
CA THR A 158 -3.71 -15.52 -37.57
C THR A 158 -2.95 -16.34 -36.55
N VAL A 159 -3.66 -16.91 -35.58
CA VAL A 159 -3.09 -17.74 -34.50
C VAL A 159 -3.62 -19.16 -34.67
N ASN A 160 -2.72 -20.06 -34.96
CA ASN A 160 -2.99 -21.49 -35.05
C ASN A 160 -2.70 -22.19 -33.70
N PRO A 161 -3.23 -23.40 -33.49
CA PRO A 161 -2.83 -24.25 -32.37
C PRO A 161 -1.32 -24.51 -32.40
N ASP A 162 -0.73 -24.70 -31.21
CA ASP A 162 0.68 -25.01 -31.02
C ASP A 162 0.92 -26.50 -31.36
N MET A 163 1.13 -26.77 -32.62
CA MET A 163 1.36 -28.13 -33.17
C MET A 163 2.21 -28.07 -34.46
N ASP A 164 2.73 -29.21 -34.84
CA ASP A 164 3.62 -29.34 -35.99
C ASP A 164 2.95 -28.78 -37.27
N ALA A 165 3.71 -28.05 -38.08
CA ALA A 165 3.24 -27.43 -39.32
C ALA A 165 2.74 -28.44 -40.35
N GLU A 166 3.26 -29.69 -40.36
CA GLU A 166 2.79 -30.75 -41.25
C GLU A 166 1.45 -31.33 -40.80
N LEU A 167 1.25 -31.49 -39.49
CA LEU A 167 -0.03 -31.89 -38.91
C LEU A 167 -1.12 -30.84 -39.18
N LEU A 168 -0.79 -29.56 -39.09
CA LEU A 168 -1.72 -28.46 -39.39
C LEU A 168 -2.22 -28.47 -40.83
N LYS A 169 -1.40 -28.94 -41.80
CA LYS A 169 -1.81 -29.08 -43.22
C LYS A 169 -2.85 -30.18 -43.46
N MET A 170 -2.89 -31.20 -42.59
CA MET A 170 -3.83 -32.32 -42.69
C MET A 170 -5.19 -32.05 -42.04
N LEU A 171 -5.27 -31.00 -41.19
CA LEU A 171 -6.45 -30.64 -40.43
C LEU A 171 -7.25 -29.56 -41.19
N ARG A 172 -8.59 -29.60 -41.05
CA ARG A 172 -9.47 -28.54 -41.56
C ARG A 172 -9.86 -27.57 -40.45
N ILE A 173 -9.99 -26.30 -40.81
CA ILE A 173 -10.48 -25.27 -39.88
C ILE A 173 -11.95 -25.58 -39.59
N TYR A 174 -12.27 -25.85 -38.32
CA TYR A 174 -13.61 -26.06 -37.81
C TYR A 174 -14.35 -24.73 -37.58
N GLY A 175 -13.64 -23.74 -37.07
CA GLY A 175 -14.18 -22.41 -36.84
C GLY A 175 -13.08 -21.42 -36.46
N THR A 176 -13.36 -20.13 -36.66
CA THR A 176 -12.45 -19.04 -36.36
C THR A 176 -13.11 -18.13 -35.33
N ARG A 177 -12.43 -17.92 -34.20
CA ARG A 177 -12.83 -16.96 -33.16
C ARG A 177 -11.98 -15.70 -33.28
N THR A 178 -12.62 -14.53 -33.30
CA THR A 178 -11.92 -13.25 -33.34
C THR A 178 -11.68 -12.74 -31.94
N CYS A 179 -10.46 -12.33 -31.65
CA CYS A 179 -10.06 -11.68 -30.39
C CYS A 179 -9.37 -10.36 -30.76
N VAL A 180 -9.86 -9.26 -30.18
CA VAL A 180 -9.29 -7.92 -30.40
C VAL A 180 -8.42 -7.53 -29.22
N ARG A 181 -7.21 -6.99 -29.50
CA ARG A 181 -6.30 -6.42 -28.51
C ARG A 181 -5.88 -5.03 -28.97
N TYR A 182 -5.92 -4.06 -28.04
CA TYR A 182 -5.43 -2.71 -28.27
C TYR A 182 -4.07 -2.56 -27.60
N SER A 183 -3.08 -2.11 -28.36
CA SER A 183 -1.75 -1.74 -27.87
C SER A 183 -1.51 -0.25 -28.07
N MET A 184 -0.54 0.31 -27.36
CA MET A 184 -0.14 1.69 -27.49
C MET A 184 1.38 1.73 -27.65
N GLU A 185 1.83 2.27 -28.79
CA GLU A 185 3.18 2.80 -28.92
C GLU A 185 3.11 4.32 -28.70
N PRO A 186 4.17 5.02 -28.27
CA PRO A 186 4.07 6.44 -27.92
C PRO A 186 3.31 7.23 -29.01
N ILE A 187 2.15 7.77 -28.64
CA ILE A 187 1.25 8.57 -29.48
C ILE A 187 0.51 7.77 -30.59
N LYS A 188 0.74 6.47 -30.76
CA LYS A 188 0.07 5.65 -31.76
C LYS A 188 -0.75 4.54 -31.10
N PHE A 189 -2.07 4.51 -31.43
CA PHE A 189 -2.95 3.41 -31.02
C PHE A 189 -3.05 2.38 -32.15
N ILE A 190 -2.87 1.10 -31.83
CA ILE A 190 -2.89 0.00 -32.76
C ILE A 190 -4.01 -0.96 -32.36
N LYS A 191 -4.94 -1.24 -33.27
CA LYS A 191 -5.96 -2.27 -33.10
C LYS A 191 -5.47 -3.55 -33.78
N THR A 192 -5.11 -4.55 -32.99
CA THR A 192 -4.72 -5.88 -33.51
C THR A 192 -5.93 -6.82 -33.42
N VAL A 193 -6.32 -7.39 -34.56
CA VAL A 193 -7.40 -8.36 -34.64
C VAL A 193 -6.80 -9.75 -34.81
N TYR A 194 -7.02 -10.62 -33.83
CA TYR A 194 -6.56 -12.00 -33.84
C TYR A 194 -7.67 -12.90 -34.36
N HIS A 195 -7.41 -13.62 -35.43
CA HIS A 195 -8.27 -14.67 -35.97
C HIS A 195 -7.75 -16.01 -35.42
N ILE A 196 -8.47 -16.58 -34.45
CA ILE A 196 -8.04 -17.77 -33.71
C ILE A 196 -8.76 -18.98 -34.32
N ASN A 197 -8.02 -19.77 -35.07
CA ASN A 197 -8.58 -20.95 -35.75
C ASN A 197 -8.71 -22.13 -34.77
N THR A 198 -9.78 -22.87 -34.93
CA THR A 198 -9.97 -24.20 -34.31
C THR A 198 -9.94 -25.23 -35.40
N TYR A 199 -9.05 -26.18 -35.33
CA TYR A 199 -8.91 -27.28 -36.28
C TYR A 199 -9.64 -28.53 -35.76
N THR A 200 -9.97 -29.44 -36.64
CA THR A 200 -10.57 -30.74 -36.30
C THR A 200 -10.12 -31.83 -37.25
N ASP A 201 -9.93 -33.02 -36.72
CA ASP A 201 -9.80 -34.27 -37.46
C ASP A 201 -11.13 -34.97 -37.66
N GLY A 202 -12.24 -34.42 -37.16
CA GLY A 202 -13.57 -34.97 -37.17
C GLY A 202 -14.03 -35.48 -35.79
N ASN A 203 -13.11 -35.89 -34.92
CA ASN A 203 -13.40 -36.46 -33.61
C ASN A 203 -12.94 -35.52 -32.47
N VAL A 204 -11.83 -34.82 -32.68
CA VAL A 204 -11.22 -33.95 -31.65
C VAL A 204 -11.10 -32.52 -32.20
N LEU A 205 -11.32 -31.54 -31.32
CA LEU A 205 -11.14 -30.12 -31.59
C LEU A 205 -9.80 -29.62 -31.04
N TYR A 206 -9.04 -28.95 -31.91
CA TYR A 206 -7.74 -28.34 -31.56
C TYR A 206 -7.88 -26.81 -31.63
N PRO A 207 -8.31 -26.16 -30.51
CA PRO A 207 -8.51 -24.71 -30.49
C PRO A 207 -7.18 -23.96 -30.42
N GLY A 208 -7.04 -22.93 -31.22
CA GLY A 208 -5.95 -21.97 -31.09
C GLY A 208 -6.04 -21.23 -29.75
N LYS A 209 -4.90 -20.98 -29.14
CA LYS A 209 -4.81 -20.25 -27.85
C LYS A 209 -4.99 -18.76 -28.08
N THR A 210 -5.79 -18.10 -27.22
CA THR A 210 -5.86 -16.64 -27.21
C THR A 210 -4.53 -16.07 -26.76
N PRO A 211 -3.94 -15.06 -27.46
CA PRO A 211 -2.73 -14.42 -27.02
C PRO A 211 -2.83 -13.92 -25.57
N PRO A 212 -1.77 -14.04 -24.76
CA PRO A 212 -1.79 -13.63 -23.38
C PRO A 212 -2.05 -12.11 -23.26
N ALA A 213 -2.85 -11.72 -22.31
CA ALA A 213 -3.08 -10.33 -21.94
C ALA A 213 -2.66 -10.12 -20.48
N LEU A 214 -2.17 -8.94 -20.15
CA LEU A 214 -1.81 -8.57 -18.78
C LEU A 214 -2.97 -8.80 -17.81
N LEU A 215 -4.16 -8.43 -18.24
CA LEU A 215 -5.38 -8.56 -17.44
C LEU A 215 -6.31 -9.58 -18.07
N LEU A 216 -6.77 -10.54 -17.27
CA LEU A 216 -7.72 -11.56 -17.73
C LEU A 216 -8.98 -10.90 -18.32
N ASN A 217 -9.44 -11.41 -19.48
CA ASN A 217 -10.59 -10.88 -20.21
C ASN A 217 -10.50 -9.39 -20.59
N SER A 218 -9.28 -8.87 -20.79
CA SER A 218 -9.04 -7.51 -21.24
C SER A 218 -8.76 -7.47 -22.75
N SER A 219 -9.28 -6.45 -23.42
CA SER A 219 -8.92 -6.10 -24.79
C SER A 219 -7.69 -5.19 -24.89
N TYR A 220 -7.09 -4.85 -23.76
CA TYR A 220 -5.95 -3.94 -23.69
C TYR A 220 -4.67 -4.73 -23.42
N THR A 221 -3.61 -4.40 -24.16
CA THR A 221 -2.29 -5.02 -24.00
C THR A 221 -1.56 -4.49 -22.76
N SER A 222 -0.47 -5.16 -22.37
CA SER A 222 0.43 -4.68 -21.32
C SER A 222 1.02 -3.31 -21.65
N SER A 223 1.37 -3.04 -22.92
CA SER A 223 1.88 -1.74 -23.36
C SER A 223 0.85 -0.61 -23.21
N PHE A 224 -0.44 -0.90 -23.45
CA PHE A 224 -1.52 0.07 -23.21
C PHE A 224 -1.66 0.38 -21.71
N ALA A 225 -1.69 -0.66 -20.87
CA ALA A 225 -1.75 -0.48 -19.42
C ALA A 225 -0.55 0.28 -18.89
N ALA A 226 0.66 -0.07 -19.33
CA ALA A 226 1.89 0.62 -18.94
C ALA A 226 1.88 2.10 -19.35
N GLY A 227 1.46 2.42 -20.57
CA GLY A 227 1.32 3.80 -21.03
C GLY A 227 0.29 4.60 -20.22
N LEU A 228 -0.84 3.97 -19.86
CA LEU A 228 -1.86 4.59 -19.00
C LEU A 228 -1.32 4.89 -17.61
N LEU A 229 -0.60 3.94 -17.00
CA LEU A 229 0.04 4.11 -15.70
C LEU A 229 1.14 5.18 -15.74
N GLN A 230 1.95 5.21 -16.80
CA GLN A 230 3.00 6.20 -17.00
C GLN A 230 2.40 7.61 -17.06
N LEU A 231 1.36 7.83 -17.86
CA LEU A 231 0.67 9.13 -17.94
C LEU A 231 0.09 9.53 -16.57
N ARG A 232 -0.50 8.56 -15.86
CA ARG A 232 -1.14 8.83 -14.56
C ARG A 232 -0.15 9.13 -13.45
N TYR A 233 0.93 8.34 -13.31
CA TYR A 233 1.80 8.39 -12.14
C TYR A 233 3.15 9.07 -12.40
N ILE A 234 3.76 8.89 -13.57
CA ILE A 234 5.04 9.56 -13.89
C ILE A 234 4.79 11.00 -14.35
N TYR A 235 3.79 11.19 -15.24
CA TYR A 235 3.45 12.52 -15.74
C TYR A 235 2.35 13.23 -14.96
N SER A 236 1.85 12.62 -13.87
CA SER A 236 0.87 13.20 -12.95
C SER A 236 -0.42 13.68 -13.64
N MET A 237 -0.79 13.11 -14.79
CA MET A 237 -1.99 13.53 -15.51
C MET A 237 -3.26 13.01 -14.81
N PRO A 238 -4.25 13.89 -14.55
CA PRO A 238 -5.58 13.45 -14.13
C PRO A 238 -6.23 12.53 -15.17
N VAL A 239 -7.02 11.56 -14.72
CA VAL A 239 -7.64 10.57 -15.61
C VAL A 239 -8.50 11.24 -16.68
N GLU A 240 -9.17 12.35 -16.37
CA GLU A 240 -9.94 13.16 -17.30
C GLU A 240 -9.08 13.71 -18.45
N ARG A 241 -7.89 14.21 -18.13
CA ARG A 241 -6.93 14.71 -19.12
C ARG A 241 -6.36 13.58 -19.97
N ILE A 242 -6.09 12.42 -19.37
CA ILE A 242 -5.62 11.24 -20.11
C ILE A 242 -6.68 10.79 -21.11
N VAL A 243 -7.95 10.71 -20.68
CA VAL A 243 -9.07 10.33 -21.55
C VAL A 243 -9.26 11.33 -22.69
N LYS A 244 -9.14 12.65 -22.39
CA LYS A 244 -9.17 13.69 -23.43
C LYS A 244 -7.98 13.56 -24.39
N TYR A 245 -6.77 13.40 -23.88
CA TYR A 245 -5.56 13.21 -24.69
C TYR A 245 -5.66 12.01 -25.63
N PHE A 246 -6.23 10.89 -25.15
CA PHE A 246 -6.48 9.72 -25.99
C PHE A 246 -7.52 10.01 -27.08
N ALA A 247 -8.60 10.72 -26.73
CA ALA A 247 -9.63 11.11 -27.69
C ALA A 247 -9.06 12.05 -28.78
N ASP A 248 -8.25 13.02 -28.39
CA ASP A 248 -7.55 13.93 -29.31
C ASP A 248 -6.55 13.18 -30.23
N SER A 249 -6.08 12.00 -29.79
CA SER A 249 -5.20 11.09 -30.53
C SER A 249 -5.97 9.98 -31.29
N GLY A 250 -7.29 10.08 -31.42
CA GLY A 250 -8.14 9.13 -32.15
C GLY A 250 -8.59 7.90 -31.37
N PHE A 251 -8.38 7.87 -30.02
CA PHE A 251 -8.78 6.75 -29.20
C PHE A 251 -9.73 7.15 -28.05
N THR A 252 -11.01 6.83 -28.19
CA THR A 252 -12.00 7.13 -27.14
C THR A 252 -12.00 6.09 -26.03
N LEU A 253 -11.58 6.48 -24.84
CA LEU A 253 -11.61 5.66 -23.62
C LEU A 253 -12.59 6.26 -22.61
N ARG A 254 -13.46 5.44 -22.00
CA ARG A 254 -14.33 5.93 -20.91
C ARG A 254 -13.52 6.08 -19.62
N LYS A 255 -13.76 7.15 -18.86
CA LYS A 255 -13.11 7.38 -17.54
C LYS A 255 -13.25 6.17 -16.60
N ALA A 256 -14.44 5.56 -16.55
CA ALA A 256 -14.67 4.37 -15.73
C ALA A 256 -13.79 3.18 -16.15
N THR A 257 -13.58 3.01 -17.46
CA THR A 257 -12.69 1.97 -18.01
C THR A 257 -11.23 2.26 -17.67
N ALA A 258 -10.80 3.51 -17.82
CA ALA A 258 -9.44 3.92 -17.44
C ALA A 258 -9.16 3.65 -15.93
N ASN A 259 -10.07 4.06 -15.04
CA ASN A 259 -9.93 3.80 -13.61
C ASN A 259 -9.89 2.29 -13.30
N LYS A 260 -10.74 1.49 -13.96
CA LYS A 260 -10.74 0.03 -13.78
C LYS A 260 -9.43 -0.62 -14.27
N LEU A 261 -8.87 -0.14 -15.38
CA LEU A 261 -7.57 -0.62 -15.89
C LEU A 261 -6.45 -0.28 -14.91
N ILE A 262 -6.43 0.96 -14.40
CA ILE A 262 -5.44 1.40 -13.40
C ILE A 262 -5.51 0.50 -12.16
N ALA A 263 -6.70 0.30 -11.58
CA ALA A 263 -6.88 -0.52 -10.40
C ALA A 263 -6.40 -1.97 -10.62
N ARG A 264 -6.88 -2.62 -11.70
CA ARG A 264 -6.47 -3.99 -12.03
C ARG A 264 -4.98 -4.14 -12.36
N SER A 265 -4.35 -3.09 -12.90
CA SER A 265 -2.90 -3.09 -13.13
C SER A 265 -2.14 -2.96 -11.81
N ALA A 266 -2.67 -2.21 -10.84
CA ALA A 266 -2.10 -2.16 -9.50
C ALA A 266 -2.12 -3.54 -8.82
N ASP A 267 -3.22 -4.29 -8.95
CA ASP A 267 -3.32 -5.67 -8.42
C ASP A 267 -2.23 -6.59 -9.01
N VAL A 268 -1.93 -6.46 -10.31
CA VAL A 268 -0.87 -7.24 -10.96
C VAL A 268 0.52 -6.85 -10.44
N LEU A 269 0.72 -5.57 -10.13
CA LEU A 269 1.99 -5.04 -9.63
C LEU A 269 2.21 -5.30 -8.13
N GLU A 270 1.24 -5.85 -7.40
CA GLU A 270 1.31 -6.07 -5.96
C GLU A 270 2.53 -6.91 -5.55
N ASN A 271 2.85 -7.97 -6.30
CA ASN A 271 4.02 -8.81 -6.00
C ASN A 271 5.34 -8.03 -6.13
N ILE A 272 5.42 -7.11 -7.10
CA ILE A 272 6.59 -6.23 -7.26
C ILE A 272 6.66 -5.25 -6.10
N TYR A 273 5.52 -4.66 -5.71
CA TYR A 273 5.45 -3.79 -4.54
C TYR A 273 5.92 -4.50 -3.27
N ARG A 274 5.44 -5.72 -3.00
CA ARG A 274 5.87 -6.54 -1.85
C ARG A 274 7.36 -6.84 -1.89
N ALA A 275 7.91 -7.17 -3.07
CA ALA A 275 9.34 -7.40 -3.23
C ALA A 275 10.16 -6.13 -2.95
N VAL A 276 9.69 -4.95 -3.39
CA VAL A 276 10.32 -3.66 -3.06
C VAL A 276 10.28 -3.41 -1.56
N CYS A 277 9.13 -3.59 -0.88
CA CYS A 277 9.02 -3.45 0.57
C CYS A 277 10.03 -4.34 1.30
N GLN A 278 10.08 -5.63 0.95
CA GLN A 278 11.03 -6.57 1.54
C GLN A 278 12.49 -6.15 1.28
N THR A 279 12.83 -5.76 0.06
CA THR A 279 14.18 -5.34 -0.29
C THR A 279 14.61 -4.09 0.49
N VAL A 280 13.71 -3.13 0.68
CA VAL A 280 13.98 -1.92 1.46
C VAL A 280 14.15 -2.27 2.94
N LEU A 281 13.27 -3.08 3.51
CA LEU A 281 13.32 -3.46 4.93
C LEU A 281 14.46 -4.46 5.26
N GLN A 282 15.12 -5.04 4.27
CA GLN A 282 16.34 -5.83 4.45
C GLN A 282 17.60 -4.97 4.52
N GLN A 283 17.52 -3.67 4.24
CA GLN A 283 18.69 -2.79 4.32
C GLN A 283 18.97 -2.39 5.78
N ASP A 284 20.24 -2.22 6.08
CA ASP A 284 20.75 -1.81 7.38
C ASP A 284 20.52 -0.31 7.70
N TYR A 285 20.11 0.47 6.70
CA TYR A 285 19.77 1.89 6.82
C TYR A 285 18.62 2.26 5.90
N VAL A 286 17.56 2.79 6.50
CA VAL A 286 16.37 3.30 5.81
C VAL A 286 16.01 4.69 6.32
N THR A 287 15.26 5.43 5.51
CA THR A 287 14.68 6.73 5.88
C THR A 287 13.17 6.63 5.86
N ALA A 288 12.50 7.27 6.80
CA ALA A 288 11.04 7.26 6.91
C ALA A 288 10.51 8.69 7.09
N ASP A 289 9.35 8.96 6.50
CA ASP A 289 8.66 10.24 6.60
C ASP A 289 7.18 10.07 6.23
N GLU A 290 6.30 10.95 6.71
CA GLU A 290 4.91 10.97 6.29
C GLU A 290 4.53 12.29 5.64
N THR A 291 3.66 12.23 4.65
CA THR A 291 3.14 13.42 3.96
C THR A 291 1.62 13.48 4.04
N TYR A 292 1.13 14.67 4.30
CA TYR A 292 -0.30 14.97 4.28
C TYR A 292 -0.80 15.17 2.86
N HIS A 293 -2.00 14.63 2.58
CA HIS A 293 -2.74 14.95 1.37
C HIS A 293 -4.24 14.99 1.61
N LYS A 294 -4.94 15.69 0.71
CA LYS A 294 -6.38 15.83 0.76
C LYS A 294 -7.04 14.74 -0.08
N VAL A 295 -7.79 13.85 0.56
CA VAL A 295 -8.52 12.77 -0.11
C VAL A 295 -9.94 13.23 -0.42
N LEU A 296 -10.34 13.19 -1.69
CA LEU A 296 -11.70 13.49 -2.10
C LEU A 296 -12.62 12.30 -1.79
N LEU A 297 -13.75 12.57 -1.18
CA LEU A 297 -14.74 11.55 -0.86
C LEU A 297 -15.63 11.29 -2.09
N THR A 298 -15.78 10.02 -2.48
CA THR A 298 -16.63 9.62 -3.62
C THR A 298 -18.13 9.71 -3.31
N ARG A 299 -18.50 9.68 -2.03
CA ARG A 299 -19.86 9.88 -1.53
C ARG A 299 -19.83 10.95 -0.47
N VAL A 300 -20.35 12.10 -0.80
CA VAL A 300 -20.44 13.25 0.10
C VAL A 300 -21.84 13.24 0.71
N LYS A 301 -21.92 13.12 2.04
CA LYS A 301 -23.15 13.46 2.75
C LYS A 301 -23.35 14.99 2.70
N PRO A 302 -24.56 15.51 2.73
CA PRO A 302 -24.80 16.97 2.67
C PRO A 302 -24.04 17.79 3.72
N THR A 303 -23.59 17.14 4.78
CA THR A 303 -22.84 17.73 5.90
C THR A 303 -21.32 17.64 5.74
N ASP A 304 -20.80 16.90 4.76
CA ASP A 304 -19.37 16.67 4.59
C ASP A 304 -18.74 17.73 3.68
N ASN A 305 -17.52 18.15 4.01
CA ASN A 305 -16.71 19.05 3.17
C ASN A 305 -16.19 18.41 1.87
N GLY A 306 -16.69 17.22 1.49
CA GLY A 306 -16.31 16.50 0.28
C GLY A 306 -14.88 15.96 0.28
N SER A 307 -14.13 16.13 1.37
CA SER A 307 -12.76 15.65 1.48
C SER A 307 -12.37 15.35 2.92
N LYS A 308 -11.49 14.36 3.10
CA LYS A 308 -10.84 14.06 4.39
C LYS A 308 -9.33 14.30 4.32
N LYS A 309 -8.72 14.54 5.47
CA LYS A 309 -7.26 14.52 5.60
C LYS A 309 -6.79 13.07 5.49
N GLY A 310 -5.78 12.83 4.67
CA GLY A 310 -5.13 11.53 4.55
C GLY A 310 -3.62 11.70 4.72
N TYR A 311 -2.96 10.63 5.11
CA TYR A 311 -1.50 10.57 5.26
C TYR A 311 -0.97 9.40 4.45
N LEU A 312 0.15 9.62 3.82
CA LEU A 312 0.92 8.64 3.09
C LEU A 312 2.28 8.53 3.78
N TRP A 313 2.59 7.34 4.22
CA TRP A 313 3.88 7.02 4.84
C TRP A 313 4.84 6.57 3.75
N ALA A 314 6.06 7.02 3.80
CA ALA A 314 7.11 6.63 2.87
C ALA A 314 8.28 6.02 3.64
N VAL A 315 8.82 4.93 3.13
CA VAL A 315 10.06 4.32 3.63
C VAL A 315 10.98 4.08 2.46
N SER A 316 12.22 4.51 2.57
CA SER A 316 13.18 4.38 1.48
C SER A 316 14.51 3.82 1.92
N ALA A 317 15.18 3.13 1.01
CA ALA A 317 16.57 2.72 1.09
C ALA A 317 17.42 3.61 0.16
N PRO A 318 18.01 4.70 0.66
CA PRO A 318 18.74 5.66 -0.17
C PRO A 318 19.89 5.04 -0.97
N LYS A 319 20.55 4.02 -0.43
CA LYS A 319 21.64 3.30 -1.10
C LYS A 319 21.20 2.59 -2.38
N LEU A 320 19.96 2.08 -2.39
CA LEU A 320 19.39 1.36 -3.54
C LEU A 320 18.56 2.27 -4.44
N GLY A 321 18.23 3.48 -4.00
CA GLY A 321 17.30 4.35 -4.70
C GLY A 321 15.87 3.81 -4.73
N LEU A 322 15.52 2.91 -3.80
CA LEU A 322 14.20 2.30 -3.68
C LEU A 322 13.37 3.00 -2.61
N VAL A 323 12.08 3.09 -2.87
CA VAL A 323 11.09 3.63 -1.93
C VAL A 323 9.78 2.84 -2.07
N PHE A 324 9.09 2.65 -0.96
CA PHE A 324 7.71 2.22 -0.96
C PHE A 324 6.84 3.15 -0.12
N PHE A 325 5.55 3.10 -0.38
CA PHE A 325 4.57 3.95 0.29
C PHE A 325 3.50 3.09 0.93
N VAL A 326 3.07 3.47 2.13
CA VAL A 326 1.98 2.82 2.85
C VAL A 326 0.82 3.80 3.01
N TYR A 327 -0.36 3.39 2.60
CA TYR A 327 -1.59 4.16 2.72
C TYR A 327 -2.65 3.30 3.42
N GLU A 328 -2.79 3.48 4.72
CA GLU A 328 -3.78 2.76 5.52
C GLU A 328 -5.03 3.62 5.69
N ASP A 329 -5.86 3.65 4.65
CA ASP A 329 -7.04 4.54 4.53
C ASP A 329 -6.79 6.01 4.93
N GLY A 330 -5.54 6.46 4.75
CA GLY A 330 -5.07 7.79 5.13
C GLY A 330 -4.88 7.97 6.64
N SER A 331 -4.76 6.90 7.40
CA SER A 331 -4.50 6.92 8.83
C SER A 331 -3.16 7.57 9.16
N ARG A 332 -3.12 8.43 10.20
CA ARG A 332 -1.92 8.92 10.86
C ARG A 332 -1.64 8.16 12.16
N SER A 333 -2.32 7.01 12.37
CA SER A 333 -2.08 6.19 13.57
C SER A 333 -0.62 5.74 13.62
N GLU A 334 -0.04 5.80 14.80
CA GLU A 334 1.31 5.29 15.05
C GLU A 334 1.47 3.82 14.68
N GLN A 335 0.38 3.03 14.81
CA GLN A 335 0.40 1.60 14.52
C GLN A 335 0.83 1.32 13.08
N VAL A 336 0.47 2.19 12.12
CA VAL A 336 0.85 2.00 10.70
C VAL A 336 2.36 1.88 10.53
N ILE A 337 3.12 2.79 11.13
CA ILE A 337 4.58 2.80 10.97
C ILE A 337 5.26 1.79 11.91
N LEU A 338 4.68 1.53 13.08
CA LEU A 338 5.18 0.51 13.99
C LEU A 338 5.02 -0.89 13.41
N ASP A 339 3.92 -1.17 12.70
CA ASP A 339 3.72 -2.44 12.00
C ASP A 339 4.74 -2.62 10.86
N VAL A 340 5.06 -1.54 10.14
CA VAL A 340 6.10 -1.58 9.09
C VAL A 340 7.46 -1.97 9.65
N PHE A 341 7.80 -1.50 10.85
CA PHE A 341 9.10 -1.74 11.48
C PHE A 341 9.11 -2.86 12.52
N SER A 342 8.03 -3.64 12.64
CA SER A 342 7.89 -4.70 13.65
C SER A 342 9.05 -5.70 13.67
N ASP A 343 9.53 -6.10 12.50
CA ASP A 343 10.62 -7.07 12.32
C ASP A 343 11.91 -6.44 11.80
N TYR A 344 11.95 -5.11 11.70
CA TYR A 344 13.09 -4.41 11.14
C TYR A 344 14.27 -4.40 12.12
N LYS A 345 15.48 -4.57 11.56
CA LYS A 345 16.74 -4.50 12.30
C LYS A 345 17.70 -3.57 11.56
N GLY A 346 18.08 -2.48 12.21
CA GLY A 346 18.99 -1.53 11.59
C GLY A 346 18.72 -0.09 12.00
N THR A 347 19.12 0.84 11.13
CA THR A 347 19.04 2.28 11.39
C THR A 347 17.87 2.90 10.63
N VAL A 348 17.00 3.61 11.37
CA VAL A 348 15.88 4.38 10.80
C VAL A 348 16.15 5.87 10.97
N GLN A 349 16.24 6.62 9.88
CA GLN A 349 16.30 8.08 9.94
C GLN A 349 14.91 8.68 9.76
N SER A 350 14.51 9.54 10.69
CA SER A 350 13.20 10.19 10.66
C SER A 350 13.26 11.58 11.31
N ASP A 351 12.16 12.32 11.27
CA ASP A 351 11.95 13.46 12.15
C ASP A 351 11.58 13.01 13.59
N ALA A 352 11.29 13.98 14.47
CA ALA A 352 10.90 13.73 15.86
C ALA A 352 9.41 13.43 16.04
N TYR A 353 8.67 13.04 15.02
CA TYR A 353 7.27 12.68 15.19
C TYR A 353 7.12 11.49 16.15
N ALA A 354 6.16 11.59 17.08
CA ALA A 354 6.04 10.68 18.22
C ALA A 354 6.07 9.18 17.86
N PRO A 355 5.44 8.70 16.80
CA PRO A 355 5.53 7.29 16.40
C PRO A 355 6.96 6.81 16.13
N TYR A 356 7.79 7.63 15.47
CA TYR A 356 9.18 7.25 15.20
C TYR A 356 10.02 7.19 16.49
N ARG A 357 9.75 8.08 17.46
CA ARG A 357 10.45 8.06 18.76
C ARG A 357 10.15 6.80 19.58
N LYS A 358 9.01 6.13 19.33
CA LYS A 358 8.72 4.83 19.95
C LYS A 358 9.66 3.72 19.51
N LEU A 359 10.29 3.86 18.33
CA LEU A 359 11.31 2.93 17.85
C LEU A 359 12.60 2.96 18.69
N GLU A 360 12.77 3.95 19.58
CA GLU A 360 13.88 4.01 20.54
C GLU A 360 13.60 3.24 21.85
N SER A 361 12.40 2.68 22.00
CA SER A 361 12.01 1.96 23.22
C SER A 361 12.54 0.54 23.22
N ASP A 362 12.56 -0.07 24.43
CA ASP A 362 12.96 -1.47 24.63
C ASP A 362 12.11 -2.48 23.84
N ALA A 363 10.96 -2.05 23.29
CA ALA A 363 10.15 -2.88 22.41
C ALA A 363 10.81 -3.10 21.03
N TYR A 364 11.77 -2.26 20.64
CA TYR A 364 12.47 -2.31 19.35
C TYR A 364 14.00 -2.31 19.54
N PRO A 365 14.58 -3.30 20.25
CA PRO A 365 15.98 -3.26 20.67
C PRO A 365 16.98 -3.34 19.49
N ASP A 366 16.54 -3.84 18.35
CA ASP A 366 17.36 -3.98 17.15
C ASP A 366 17.31 -2.75 16.22
N ILE A 367 16.55 -1.70 16.62
CA ILE A 367 16.40 -0.47 15.82
C ILE A 367 17.19 0.67 16.47
N MET A 368 18.06 1.30 15.69
CA MET A 368 18.68 2.56 16.04
C MET A 368 18.01 3.69 15.28
N ARG A 369 17.23 4.55 15.95
CA ARG A 369 16.68 5.74 15.29
C ARG A 369 17.71 6.86 15.27
N ILE A 370 17.86 7.52 14.14
CA ILE A 370 18.69 8.73 13.99
C ILE A 370 17.85 9.91 13.55
N ALA A 371 18.24 11.09 13.99
CA ALA A 371 17.50 12.34 13.72
C ALA A 371 17.74 12.88 12.30
N CYS A 372 16.87 13.81 11.90
CA CYS A 372 17.06 14.66 10.73
C CYS A 372 17.57 16.04 11.18
N LEU A 373 18.84 16.34 10.96
CA LEU A 373 19.42 17.64 11.35
C LEU A 373 18.75 18.83 10.65
N GLN A 374 18.15 18.64 9.48
CA GLN A 374 17.45 19.72 8.79
C GLN A 374 16.19 20.15 9.56
N HIS A 375 15.46 19.23 10.18
CA HIS A 375 14.31 19.57 11.02
C HIS A 375 14.74 20.30 12.29
N VAL A 376 15.81 19.84 12.96
CA VAL A 376 16.39 20.52 14.11
C VAL A 376 16.79 21.95 13.74
N LYS A 377 17.55 22.12 12.67
CA LYS A 377 18.00 23.42 12.19
C LYS A 377 16.84 24.34 11.81
N ARG A 378 15.80 23.81 11.12
CA ARG A 378 14.63 24.59 10.69
C ARG A 378 13.91 25.22 11.86
N ASN A 379 13.73 24.49 12.97
CA ASN A 379 13.11 25.04 14.16
C ASN A 379 13.82 26.30 14.69
N PHE A 380 15.16 26.36 14.63
CA PHE A 380 15.91 27.56 14.99
C PHE A 380 15.78 28.67 13.96
N ILE A 381 15.80 28.35 12.66
CA ILE A 381 15.62 29.34 11.58
C ILE A 381 14.24 29.98 11.67
N ASP A 382 13.21 29.22 12.01
CA ASP A 382 11.82 29.67 12.11
C ASP A 382 11.58 30.61 13.32
N CYS A 383 12.52 30.71 14.28
CA CYS A 383 12.50 31.71 15.33
C CYS A 383 12.69 33.15 14.82
N GLY A 384 13.21 33.30 13.59
CA GLY A 384 13.42 34.58 12.96
C GLY A 384 14.90 34.98 12.78
N LYS A 385 15.15 35.91 11.88
CA LYS A 385 16.52 36.35 11.57
C LYS A 385 17.12 37.24 12.64
N ASP A 386 16.29 37.86 13.44
CA ASP A 386 16.69 38.79 14.48
C ASP A 386 17.02 38.11 15.83
N ASP A 387 16.65 36.81 15.97
CA ASP A 387 17.00 36.01 17.15
C ASP A 387 18.44 35.50 17.03
N ARG A 388 19.36 36.17 17.73
CA ARG A 388 20.82 35.89 17.68
C ARG A 388 21.12 34.48 18.23
N ASP A 389 20.47 34.06 19.30
CA ASP A 389 20.67 32.74 19.90
C ASP A 389 20.22 31.61 18.98
N ALA A 390 19.08 31.78 18.34
CA ALA A 390 18.61 30.84 17.33
C ALA A 390 19.55 30.75 16.14
N GLN A 391 20.08 31.91 15.65
CA GLN A 391 21.04 31.92 14.55
C GLN A 391 22.37 31.26 14.94
N GLU A 392 22.82 31.43 16.17
CA GLU A 392 24.03 30.79 16.68
C GLU A 392 23.86 29.26 16.73
N ALA A 393 22.77 28.74 17.32
CA ALA A 393 22.46 27.31 17.33
C ALA A 393 22.36 26.73 15.92
N ALA A 394 21.67 27.42 14.99
CA ALA A 394 21.61 27.04 13.59
C ALA A 394 23.00 27.05 12.90
N GLY A 395 23.88 28.01 13.31
CA GLY A 395 25.26 28.11 12.87
C GLY A 395 26.11 26.90 13.31
N ILE A 396 25.96 26.44 14.55
CA ILE A 396 26.63 25.23 15.05
C ILE A 396 26.19 24.01 14.23
N ILE A 397 24.87 23.83 13.99
CA ILE A 397 24.38 22.74 13.14
C ILE A 397 24.91 22.83 11.72
N ASN A 398 25.07 24.04 11.16
CA ASN A 398 25.66 24.21 9.83
C ASN A 398 27.11 23.71 9.73
N ARG A 399 27.87 23.71 10.82
CA ARG A 399 29.25 23.21 10.83
C ARG A 399 29.29 21.71 10.47
N PHE A 400 28.31 20.90 10.89
CA PHE A 400 28.20 19.51 10.47
C PHE A 400 28.10 19.40 8.96
N TYR A 401 27.21 20.14 8.33
CA TYR A 401 27.03 20.14 6.86
C TYR A 401 28.29 20.61 6.12
N GLN A 402 28.98 21.62 6.64
CA GLN A 402 30.22 22.12 6.05
C GLN A 402 31.35 21.10 6.11
N LYS A 403 31.45 20.33 7.21
CA LYS A 403 32.45 19.28 7.36
C LYS A 403 32.09 18.07 6.48
N ASP A 404 30.89 17.55 6.60
CA ASP A 404 30.45 16.32 5.92
C ASP A 404 30.43 16.49 4.37
N LYS A 405 30.15 17.71 3.86
CA LYS A 405 30.15 18.00 2.43
C LYS A 405 31.51 17.82 1.75
N LYS A 406 32.62 17.91 2.49
CA LYS A 406 33.98 17.81 1.94
C LYS A 406 34.30 16.42 1.43
N HIS A 407 33.69 15.40 2.05
CA HIS A 407 33.99 14.02 1.76
C HIS A 407 32.68 13.22 1.61
N LYS A 408 32.51 12.59 0.45
CA LYS A 408 31.35 11.75 0.16
C LYS A 408 31.78 10.33 -0.11
N VAL A 409 31.08 9.37 0.48
CA VAL A 409 31.27 7.94 0.20
C VAL A 409 31.10 7.68 -1.29
N GLY A 410 32.00 6.91 -1.87
CA GLY A 410 32.01 6.58 -3.30
C GLY A 410 32.67 7.62 -4.20
N VAL A 411 33.12 8.79 -3.65
CA VAL A 411 33.80 9.84 -4.40
C VAL A 411 35.27 9.92 -3.96
N ASN A 412 36.19 10.02 -4.90
CA ASN A 412 37.64 10.17 -4.66
C ASN A 412 38.22 9.12 -3.69
N GLY A 413 37.73 7.85 -3.77
CA GLY A 413 38.22 6.75 -2.95
C GLY A 413 37.81 6.78 -1.47
N TRP A 414 36.78 7.57 -1.12
CA TRP A 414 36.19 7.58 0.21
C TRP A 414 35.29 6.36 0.41
N THR A 415 35.65 5.51 1.37
CA THR A 415 34.83 4.38 1.82
C THR A 415 33.98 4.77 3.02
N VAL A 416 33.06 3.92 3.39
CA VAL A 416 32.19 4.11 4.58
C VAL A 416 33.05 4.22 5.85
N GLU A 417 34.05 3.37 5.99
CA GLU A 417 34.95 3.33 7.14
C GLU A 417 35.79 4.60 7.25
N LYS A 418 36.34 5.07 6.13
CA LYS A 418 37.09 6.34 6.11
C LYS A 418 36.18 7.52 6.46
N HIS A 419 34.95 7.52 5.96
CA HIS A 419 34.01 8.57 6.27
C HIS A 419 33.56 8.54 7.73
N LEU A 420 33.37 7.35 8.30
CA LEU A 420 33.10 7.18 9.73
C LEU A 420 34.25 7.73 10.58
N ALA A 421 35.48 7.33 10.30
CA ALA A 421 36.66 7.84 11.02
C ALA A 421 36.79 9.37 10.92
N TYR A 422 36.47 9.94 9.74
CA TYR A 422 36.43 11.39 9.57
C TYR A 422 35.32 12.04 10.39
N ARG A 423 34.11 11.48 10.40
CA ARG A 423 32.99 11.96 11.26
C ARG A 423 33.40 11.95 12.74
N GLN A 424 34.00 10.87 13.19
CA GLN A 424 34.49 10.74 14.57
C GLN A 424 35.56 11.75 14.95
N SER A 425 36.31 12.28 13.97
CA SER A 425 37.35 13.30 14.20
C SER A 425 36.81 14.73 14.42
N TYR A 426 35.60 15.05 13.94
CA TYR A 426 35.04 16.41 14.05
C TYR A 426 33.71 16.50 14.78
N ALA A 427 32.94 15.41 14.78
CA ALA A 427 31.58 15.49 15.34
C ALA A 427 31.55 15.67 16.86
N PRO A 428 32.42 15.05 17.67
CA PRO A 428 32.39 15.23 19.12
C PRO A 428 32.46 16.69 19.55
N ASP A 429 33.41 17.47 18.96
CA ASP A 429 33.58 18.87 19.30
C ASP A 429 32.34 19.71 18.97
N ILE A 430 31.74 19.46 17.78
CA ILE A 430 30.54 20.20 17.36
C ILE A 430 29.30 19.77 18.16
N LEU A 431 29.21 18.49 18.55
CA LEU A 431 28.14 17.99 19.42
C LEU A 431 28.24 18.61 20.80
N GLN A 432 29.45 18.74 21.33
CA GLN A 432 29.68 19.39 22.63
C GLN A 432 29.26 20.87 22.57
N ASP A 433 29.72 21.62 21.55
CA ASP A 433 29.32 23.03 21.38
C ASP A 433 27.79 23.17 21.26
N LEU A 434 27.14 22.22 20.57
CA LEU A 434 25.67 22.22 20.44
C LEU A 434 25.01 21.97 21.78
N LEU A 435 25.48 20.98 22.55
CA LEU A 435 24.91 20.66 23.86
C LEU A 435 25.05 21.84 24.83
N GLU A 436 26.25 22.40 24.94
CA GLU A 436 26.52 23.57 25.79
C GLU A 436 25.60 24.74 25.47
N LYS A 437 25.40 25.03 24.16
CA LYS A 437 24.47 26.08 23.74
C LYS A 437 23.03 25.77 24.08
N LEU A 438 22.59 24.51 23.92
CA LEU A 438 21.23 24.10 24.26
C LEU A 438 20.98 24.15 25.78
N GLU A 439 21.96 23.77 26.60
CA GLU A 439 21.88 23.83 28.09
C GLU A 439 21.89 25.28 28.54
N GLU A 440 22.76 26.14 27.98
CA GLU A 440 22.76 27.59 28.22
C GLU A 440 21.36 28.18 28.03
N LEU A 441 20.78 27.93 26.83
CA LEU A 441 19.46 28.47 26.47
C LEU A 441 18.34 27.88 27.33
N SER A 442 18.39 26.59 27.68
CA SER A 442 17.35 25.93 28.47
C SER A 442 17.34 26.42 29.95
N SER A 443 18.50 26.86 30.47
CA SER A 443 18.64 27.35 31.83
C SER A 443 18.19 28.81 31.98
N ARG A 444 17.93 29.53 30.92
CA ARG A 444 17.54 30.95 30.92
C ARG A 444 16.15 31.16 31.51
N LYS A 445 16.05 31.95 32.56
CA LYS A 445 14.78 32.27 33.23
C LYS A 445 13.90 33.27 32.45
N ASP A 446 14.50 34.06 31.57
CA ASP A 446 13.80 35.03 30.71
C ASP A 446 13.18 34.40 29.47
N LEU A 447 13.50 33.14 29.17
CA LEU A 447 12.95 32.41 28.02
C LEU A 447 11.55 31.88 28.36
N LEU A 448 10.53 32.44 27.68
CA LEU A 448 9.17 31.98 27.90
C LEU A 448 8.97 30.52 27.38
N PRO A 449 8.36 29.62 28.16
CA PRO A 449 8.25 28.19 27.80
C PRO A 449 7.58 27.89 26.45
N LYS A 450 6.74 28.80 25.96
CA LYS A 450 6.03 28.66 24.66
C LYS A 450 6.61 29.54 23.56
N SER A 451 7.74 30.22 23.79
CA SER A 451 8.42 30.97 22.75
C SER A 451 8.96 30.05 21.66
N PRO A 452 9.08 30.49 20.41
CA PRO A 452 9.66 29.72 19.33
C PRO A 452 11.04 29.15 19.69
N LEU A 453 11.90 29.96 20.32
CA LEU A 453 13.23 29.54 20.76
C LEU A 453 13.18 28.43 21.82
N ALA A 454 12.32 28.57 22.84
CA ALA A 454 12.17 27.53 23.85
C ALA A 454 11.69 26.20 23.25
N GLN A 455 10.78 26.25 22.28
CA GLN A 455 10.31 25.07 21.57
C GLN A 455 11.42 24.45 20.71
N ALA A 456 12.22 25.25 20.01
CA ALA A 456 13.34 24.79 19.21
C ALA A 456 14.43 24.12 20.08
N VAL A 457 14.75 24.72 21.25
CA VAL A 457 15.69 24.15 22.23
C VAL A 457 15.17 22.85 22.80
N GLY A 458 13.90 22.80 23.23
CA GLY A 458 13.28 21.58 23.74
C GLY A 458 13.23 20.45 22.70
N TYR A 459 12.94 20.78 21.44
CA TYR A 459 13.01 19.86 20.34
C TYR A 459 14.42 19.28 20.15
N ALA A 460 15.43 20.15 20.10
CA ALA A 460 16.82 19.75 19.89
C ALA A 460 17.37 18.90 21.05
N LEU A 461 17.04 19.24 22.30
CA LEU A 461 17.43 18.45 23.48
C LEU A 461 16.77 17.06 23.47
N ASN A 462 15.48 16.99 23.13
CA ASN A 462 14.77 15.72 23.01
C ASN A 462 15.32 14.82 21.89
N GLU A 463 15.93 15.40 20.85
CA GLU A 463 16.53 14.68 19.73
C GLU A 463 18.04 14.48 19.88
N TYR A 464 18.66 14.96 20.95
CA TYR A 464 20.12 15.05 21.06
C TYR A 464 20.80 13.67 20.91
N ASN A 465 20.27 12.63 21.55
CA ASN A 465 20.80 11.27 21.42
C ASN A 465 20.73 10.78 19.96
N ALA A 466 19.58 10.97 19.32
CA ALA A 466 19.39 10.59 17.92
C ALA A 466 20.25 11.42 16.95
N ILE A 467 20.62 12.68 17.33
CA ILE A 467 21.61 13.49 16.61
C ILE A 467 23.01 12.88 16.74
N CYS A 468 23.43 12.50 17.95
CA CYS A 468 24.72 11.83 18.19
C CYS A 468 24.83 10.53 17.39
N ASP A 469 23.73 9.78 17.28
CA ASP A 469 23.68 8.49 16.60
C ASP A 469 23.89 8.59 15.09
N ILE A 470 23.64 9.75 14.46
CA ILE A 470 23.98 10.01 13.03
C ILE A 470 25.46 9.73 12.77
N PHE A 471 26.33 10.11 13.73
CA PHE A 471 27.80 10.06 13.57
C PHE A 471 28.42 8.72 13.98
N LYS A 472 27.60 7.74 14.41
CA LYS A 472 28.01 6.36 14.65
C LYS A 472 28.17 5.57 13.36
N ARG A 473 27.71 6.12 12.22
CA ARG A 473 27.78 5.50 10.89
C ARG A 473 28.41 6.45 9.87
N GLY A 474 29.14 5.89 8.91
CA GLY A 474 29.75 6.66 7.81
C GLY A 474 28.86 6.76 6.56
N ASP A 475 27.77 6.03 6.49
CA ASP A 475 26.92 5.87 5.31
C ASP A 475 25.54 6.48 5.41
N THR A 476 25.20 7.07 6.57
CA THR A 476 23.94 7.78 6.79
C THR A 476 24.01 9.21 6.25
N ALA A 477 22.89 9.77 5.83
CA ALA A 477 22.77 11.20 5.54
C ALA A 477 22.62 12.02 6.84
N LEU A 478 22.96 13.31 6.81
CA LEU A 478 22.72 14.22 7.92
C LEU A 478 21.23 14.61 8.03
N ASP A 479 20.48 14.43 6.96
CA ASP A 479 19.07 14.84 6.88
C ASP A 479 18.23 13.88 6.04
N ASN A 480 16.92 14.05 6.17
CA ASN A 480 15.91 13.24 5.48
C ASN A 480 15.46 13.82 4.14
N ASN A 481 16.23 14.78 3.57
CA ASN A 481 15.85 15.49 2.35
C ASN A 481 15.64 14.55 1.13
N TYR A 482 16.24 13.36 1.14
CA TYR A 482 16.06 12.39 0.06
C TYR A 482 14.60 11.96 -0.06
N ILE A 483 13.99 11.50 1.03
CA ILE A 483 12.61 11.02 1.05
C ILE A 483 11.60 12.18 0.89
N GLU A 484 11.89 13.36 1.48
CA GLU A 484 11.08 14.58 1.29
C GLU A 484 10.96 14.97 -0.19
N ARG A 485 12.06 14.87 -0.96
CA ARG A 485 12.04 15.14 -2.40
C ARG A 485 11.20 14.13 -3.17
N ILE A 486 11.24 12.86 -2.79
CA ILE A 486 10.41 11.82 -3.41
C ILE A 486 8.93 12.07 -3.14
N GLN A 487 8.57 12.43 -1.92
CA GLN A 487 7.19 12.75 -1.55
C GLN A 487 6.63 13.96 -2.32
N ARG A 488 7.49 14.92 -2.75
CA ARG A 488 7.07 16.05 -3.59
C ARG A 488 6.46 15.60 -4.91
N TYR A 489 6.97 14.53 -5.53
CA TYR A 489 6.38 14.02 -6.78
C TYR A 489 4.93 13.60 -6.57
N ILE A 490 4.60 12.96 -5.44
CA ILE A 490 3.24 12.58 -5.11
C ILE A 490 2.39 13.82 -4.78
N SER A 491 2.90 14.73 -3.97
CA SER A 491 2.19 15.96 -3.60
C SER A 491 1.88 16.84 -4.81
N LEU A 492 2.81 16.98 -5.77
CA LEU A 492 2.61 17.71 -7.02
C LEU A 492 1.54 17.04 -7.89
N SER A 493 1.53 15.70 -7.97
CA SER A 493 0.52 14.96 -8.73
C SER A 493 -0.89 15.14 -8.17
N LEU A 494 -1.00 15.34 -6.86
CA LEU A 494 -2.26 15.56 -6.15
C LEU A 494 -2.75 17.02 -6.25
N SER A 495 -1.84 17.99 -6.31
CA SER A 495 -2.20 19.42 -6.44
C SER A 495 -2.78 19.77 -7.79
N LEU A 496 -2.43 19.06 -8.85
CA LEU A 496 -2.95 19.24 -10.22
C LEU A 496 -4.42 18.77 -10.39
N ILE A 497 -5.04 18.17 -9.38
CA ILE A 497 -6.46 17.78 -9.41
C ILE A 497 -7.39 18.97 -9.12
N HIS A 498 -6.83 20.12 -8.72
CA HIS A 498 -7.60 21.32 -8.33
C HIS A 498 -7.61 22.47 -9.36
N ILE A 499 -7.10 22.23 -10.57
CA ILE A 499 -7.17 23.24 -11.66
C ILE A 499 -8.15 22.80 -12.74
#